data_196d9d093cf658a88cf27b1444846a84
#
_entry.id   196d9d093cf658a88cf27b1444846a84
#
_cell.length_a   1.000
_cell.length_b   1.000
_cell.length_c   1.000
_cell.angle_alpha   90.00
_cell.angle_beta   90.00
_cell.angle_gamma   90.00
#
_symmetry.space_group_name_H-M   'P 1'
#
loop_
_entity.id
_entity.type
_entity.pdbx_description
1 polymer ?
#
loop_
_entity_poly.entity_id
_entity_poly.type
_entity_poly.pdbx_seq_one_letter_code
_entity_poly.pdbx_strand_id
1 'polypeptide(L)'
;MLQRSLGVNGRKLAMSARSAKRERKNASTAASKCYVVPPSARGWVHAYSVTATSMLNRRKAILDYLQGAVWVLPTFGVAIGLGSGAVLSMIPVKSGTLIDKLMFQGTPGDARGVLIVVSATMITTIGIVFSLTVLSLQIASSQFSVRLLRTFLRDVPNQVVLAIFACTFAYSTGGLHTVGEHRDGGAFIPKVAVTGSLALAFVSIAALIYFLHHLMHSIQIDTIMDKVRLRTLGLVDQLYPESDTADRQVETPPSPPADAVPLLAPHSGYLQTVDVDDIAELAAASRYTALLVTFVGDYVTAGGLLGWCWRRGTAPGAPGSDFPQRCLRHVHIGFERTLQQDIRFGLRQMVDIALRALSPALNDPYTAIQVVHHLSAVESVLASRALPDDVRRDRAGELLFWLPYPSFATYLHVGCAQIRRYGSREPLVLTALLQLLSAVAQNCVDPSRRVAVQTQIALVVRTAQREFADESDRAMVLGAAARATEVVERPGTLAPPPSTFGQVAAAQAAASTIRSADRDG
;
A
#
# COMPACT_ATOMS: atom_id res chain seq x y z
N MET A 1 18.61 -2.18 -73.45
CA MET A 1 17.27 -2.25 -72.86
C MET A 1 17.27 -2.14 -71.32
N LEU A 2 18.24 -1.48 -70.67
CA LEU A 2 18.39 -1.45 -69.20
C LEU A 2 18.34 -0.02 -68.59
N GLN A 3 17.92 0.98 -69.35
CA GLN A 3 17.86 2.39 -68.87
C GLN A 3 16.48 2.99 -68.74
N ARG A 4 15.37 2.21 -68.99
CA ARG A 4 13.98 2.73 -68.84
C ARG A 4 13.25 2.27 -67.56
N SER A 5 13.79 1.31 -66.76
CA SER A 5 13.11 0.78 -65.57
C SER A 5 13.43 1.57 -64.27
N LEU A 6 14.46 2.40 -64.24
CA LEU A 6 14.87 3.17 -63.04
C LEU A 6 14.15 4.52 -62.88
N GLY A 7 13.45 5.02 -63.90
CA GLY A 7 12.75 6.32 -63.87
C GLY A 7 11.37 6.29 -63.24
N VAL A 8 10.69 5.10 -63.20
CA VAL A 8 9.29 5.00 -62.71
C VAL A 8 9.25 4.77 -61.19
N ASN A 9 10.23 4.06 -60.63
CA ASN A 9 10.30 3.82 -59.18
C ASN A 9 10.76 5.05 -58.39
N GLY A 10 11.56 5.91 -58.95
CA GLY A 10 12.02 7.15 -58.30
C GLY A 10 10.86 8.18 -58.07
N ARG A 11 9.89 8.23 -58.98
CA ARG A 11 8.74 9.14 -58.85
C ARG A 11 7.72 8.66 -57.84
N LYS A 12 7.51 7.34 -57.71
CA LYS A 12 6.60 6.76 -56.66
C LYS A 12 7.18 6.92 -55.24
N LEU A 13 8.49 6.74 -55.05
CA LEU A 13 9.17 6.99 -53.78
C LEU A 13 9.17 8.48 -53.38
N ALA A 14 9.33 9.38 -54.35
CA ALA A 14 9.29 10.82 -54.09
C ALA A 14 7.88 11.34 -53.75
N MET A 15 6.83 10.74 -54.32
CA MET A 15 5.43 11.06 -53.97
C MET A 15 5.06 10.53 -52.60
N SER A 16 5.49 9.33 -52.21
CA SER A 16 5.29 8.75 -50.87
C SER A 16 5.99 9.59 -49.79
N ALA A 17 7.24 10.03 -50.04
CA ALA A 17 7.97 10.88 -49.12
C ALA A 17 7.35 12.28 -48.92
N ARG A 18 6.73 12.83 -49.98
CA ARG A 18 6.00 14.12 -49.88
C ARG A 18 4.67 13.99 -49.13
N SER A 19 3.95 12.89 -49.27
CA SER A 19 2.73 12.57 -48.48
C SER A 19 3.06 12.43 -47.01
N ALA A 20 4.07 11.63 -46.65
CA ALA A 20 4.49 11.43 -45.25
C ALA A 20 5.02 12.71 -44.60
N LYS A 21 5.69 13.60 -45.38
CA LYS A 21 6.15 14.90 -44.88
C LYS A 21 5.01 15.91 -44.70
N ARG A 22 3.94 15.80 -45.49
CA ARG A 22 2.74 16.64 -45.38
C ARG A 22 1.86 16.19 -44.18
N GLU A 23 1.77 14.88 -43.93
CA GLU A 23 1.10 14.34 -42.74
C GLU A 23 1.85 14.68 -41.46
N ARG A 24 3.19 14.58 -41.43
CA ARG A 24 4.00 15.02 -40.27
C ARG A 24 3.89 16.53 -40.00
N LYS A 25 3.75 17.36 -41.07
CA LYS A 25 3.56 18.80 -40.89
C LYS A 25 2.18 19.14 -40.37
N ASN A 26 1.13 18.41 -40.78
CA ASN A 26 -0.21 18.58 -40.28
C ASN A 26 -0.36 18.05 -38.85
N ALA A 27 0.32 16.94 -38.49
CA ALA A 27 0.40 16.44 -37.13
C ALA A 27 1.17 17.39 -36.19
N SER A 28 2.24 18.04 -36.68
CA SER A 28 2.98 19.06 -35.92
C SER A 28 2.16 20.34 -35.72
N THR A 29 1.30 20.72 -36.68
CA THR A 29 0.44 21.91 -36.54
C THR A 29 -0.80 21.65 -35.68
N ALA A 30 -1.23 20.38 -35.56
CA ALA A 30 -2.29 19.97 -34.63
C ALA A 30 -1.76 19.84 -33.19
N ALA A 31 -0.49 19.46 -33.00
CA ALA A 31 0.14 19.35 -31.68
C ALA A 31 0.59 20.69 -31.08
N SER A 32 0.63 21.79 -31.87
CA SER A 32 1.06 23.11 -31.38
C SER A 32 -0.12 24.03 -30.93
N LYS A 33 -1.34 23.52 -30.85
CA LYS A 33 -2.37 24.14 -30.01
C LYS A 33 -2.14 23.72 -28.56
N CYS A 34 -0.95 24.03 -28.01
CA CYS A 34 -0.75 24.12 -26.58
C CYS A 34 -1.78 25.12 -26.06
N TYR A 35 -2.69 24.63 -25.21
CA TYR A 35 -3.54 25.48 -24.40
C TYR A 35 -2.62 26.45 -23.64
N VAL A 36 -2.67 27.71 -24.01
CA VAL A 36 -2.07 28.79 -23.25
C VAL A 36 -2.78 28.79 -21.90
N VAL A 37 -2.11 28.38 -20.86
CA VAL A 37 -2.59 28.48 -19.48
C VAL A 37 -2.81 29.97 -19.20
N PRO A 38 -4.03 30.39 -18.87
CA PRO A 38 -4.31 31.80 -18.62
C PRO A 38 -3.46 32.30 -17.42
N PRO A 39 -2.99 33.55 -17.41
CA PRO A 39 -2.10 34.11 -16.38
C PRO A 39 -2.68 34.10 -14.96
N SER A 40 -3.95 33.79 -14.78
CA SER A 40 -4.64 33.70 -13.48
C SER A 40 -4.25 32.51 -12.60
N ALA A 41 -3.50 31.51 -13.14
CA ALA A 41 -3.07 30.34 -12.35
C ALA A 41 -1.87 30.62 -11.40
N ARG A 42 -1.27 31.80 -11.44
CA ARG A 42 -0.14 32.18 -10.56
C ARG A 42 -0.54 32.71 -9.17
N GLY A 43 -1.85 32.86 -8.89
CA GLY A 43 -2.38 33.45 -7.64
C GLY A 43 -2.75 32.48 -6.53
N TRP A 44 -2.58 31.17 -6.70
CA TRP A 44 -3.18 30.14 -5.80
C TRP A 44 -2.26 29.60 -4.73
N VAL A 45 -1.25 30.35 -4.29
CA VAL A 45 -0.37 29.90 -3.19
C VAL A 45 -0.85 30.36 -1.81
N HIS A 46 -1.80 31.28 -1.70
CA HIS A 46 -2.30 31.76 -0.41
C HIS A 46 -3.81 31.97 -0.41
N ALA A 47 -4.55 31.08 0.19
CA ALA A 47 -5.71 31.30 1.06
C ALA A 47 -6.34 29.96 1.50
N TYR A 48 -5.79 29.32 2.50
CA TYR A 48 -6.51 28.29 3.25
C TYR A 48 -7.32 28.96 4.37
N SER A 49 -8.58 29.30 4.08
CA SER A 49 -9.53 29.60 5.15
C SER A 49 -10.17 28.29 5.62
N VAL A 50 -9.97 27.99 6.89
CA VAL A 50 -10.34 26.75 7.58
C VAL A 50 -11.77 26.84 8.06
N THR A 51 -12.68 26.01 7.54
CA THR A 51 -13.99 25.75 8.14
C THR A 51 -13.99 24.42 8.93
N ALA A 52 -14.87 24.28 9.91
CA ALA A 52 -14.81 23.25 10.97
C ALA A 52 -14.76 21.77 10.47
N THR A 53 -15.33 21.44 9.34
CA THR A 53 -15.31 20.10 8.74
C THR A 53 -13.92 19.73 8.19
N SER A 54 -13.18 20.71 7.69
CA SER A 54 -11.77 20.54 7.30
C SER A 54 -10.86 20.24 8.50
N MET A 55 -11.30 20.58 9.73
CA MET A 55 -10.52 20.30 10.95
C MET A 55 -10.51 18.81 11.31
N LEU A 56 -11.58 18.05 11.06
CA LEU A 56 -11.60 16.60 11.36
C LEU A 56 -10.73 15.82 10.37
N ASN A 57 -10.81 16.13 9.08
CA ASN A 57 -9.97 15.52 8.06
C ASN A 57 -8.50 15.99 8.17
N ARG A 58 -8.27 17.26 8.54
CA ARG A 58 -6.94 17.73 8.93
C ARG A 58 -6.40 17.02 10.17
N ARG A 59 -7.23 16.78 11.19
CA ARG A 59 -6.80 16.01 12.38
C ARG A 59 -6.43 14.58 12.00
N LYS A 60 -7.20 13.90 11.16
CA LYS A 60 -6.85 12.57 10.65
C LYS A 60 -5.56 12.60 9.82
N ALA A 61 -5.42 13.53 8.90
CA ALA A 61 -4.20 13.68 8.10
C ALA A 61 -2.97 14.05 8.95
N ILE A 62 -3.13 14.93 9.97
CA ILE A 62 -2.07 15.27 10.92
C ILE A 62 -1.73 14.06 11.80
N LEU A 63 -2.72 13.31 12.28
CA LEU A 63 -2.51 12.09 13.05
C LEU A 63 -1.81 11.03 12.22
N ASP A 64 -2.20 10.84 10.97
CA ASP A 64 -1.52 9.93 10.04
C ASP A 64 -0.08 10.36 9.74
N TYR A 65 0.16 11.66 9.61
CA TYR A 65 1.52 12.20 9.47
C TYR A 65 2.34 12.00 10.74
N LEU A 66 1.78 12.32 11.92
CA LEU A 66 2.47 12.16 13.20
C LEU A 66 2.74 10.68 13.53
N GLN A 67 1.81 9.79 13.21
CA GLN A 67 2.02 8.33 13.36
C GLN A 67 3.07 7.80 12.38
N GLY A 68 3.26 8.45 11.24
CA GLY A 68 4.29 8.11 10.26
C GLY A 68 5.66 8.71 10.52
N ALA A 69 5.77 9.67 11.42
CA ALA A 69 6.99 10.43 11.65
C ALA A 69 7.81 9.82 12.81
N VAL A 70 8.94 9.18 12.48
CA VAL A 70 9.82 8.47 13.43
C VAL A 70 10.32 9.36 14.58
N TRP A 71 10.38 10.68 14.41
CA TRP A 71 10.90 11.62 15.38
C TRP A 71 9.91 12.05 16.48
N VAL A 72 8.61 11.88 16.27
CA VAL A 72 7.56 12.41 17.15
C VAL A 72 7.60 11.74 18.53
N LEU A 73 7.52 10.42 18.60
CA LEU A 73 7.55 9.70 19.86
C LEU A 73 8.85 9.93 20.66
N PRO A 74 10.05 9.84 20.04
CA PRO A 74 11.31 10.17 20.75
C PRO A 74 11.35 11.59 21.29
N THR A 75 10.84 12.58 20.56
CA THR A 75 10.81 13.98 21.03
C THR A 75 9.90 14.14 22.26
N PHE A 76 8.72 13.49 22.27
CA PHE A 76 7.89 13.43 23.46
C PHE A 76 8.60 12.71 24.63
N GLY A 77 9.32 11.61 24.33
CA GLY A 77 10.14 10.91 25.31
C GLY A 77 11.18 11.83 25.96
N VAL A 78 11.88 12.65 25.18
CA VAL A 78 12.84 13.65 25.70
C VAL A 78 12.16 14.65 26.62
N ALA A 79 11.02 15.22 26.20
CA ALA A 79 10.31 16.20 27.00
C ALA A 79 9.82 15.62 28.34
N ILE A 80 9.24 14.43 28.31
CA ILE A 80 8.78 13.71 29.51
C ILE A 80 9.97 13.37 30.41
N GLY A 81 11.06 12.82 29.83
CA GLY A 81 12.26 12.44 30.57
C GLY A 81 12.89 13.63 31.29
N LEU A 82 13.12 14.73 30.58
CA LEU A 82 13.71 15.94 31.17
C LEU A 82 12.83 16.52 32.28
N GLY A 83 11.53 16.66 32.03
CA GLY A 83 10.58 17.18 33.02
C GLY A 83 10.48 16.28 34.25
N SER A 84 10.33 14.97 34.07
CA SER A 84 10.24 14.01 35.19
C SER A 84 11.56 13.88 35.95
N GLY A 85 12.70 13.90 35.27
CA GLY A 85 14.02 13.89 35.91
C GLY A 85 14.22 15.11 36.82
N ALA A 86 13.86 16.30 36.35
CA ALA A 86 13.95 17.51 37.13
C ALA A 86 12.96 17.53 38.32
N VAL A 87 11.69 17.13 38.10
CA VAL A 87 10.65 17.12 39.15
C VAL A 87 10.94 16.06 40.23
N LEU A 88 11.24 14.82 39.83
CA LEU A 88 11.51 13.73 40.77
C LEU A 88 12.80 13.96 41.58
N SER A 89 13.74 14.74 41.06
CA SER A 89 14.93 15.11 41.80
C SER A 89 14.64 16.07 42.99
N MET A 90 13.53 16.82 42.95
CA MET A 90 13.13 17.74 43.99
C MET A 90 12.35 17.06 45.13
N ILE A 91 11.99 15.78 45.00
CA ILE A 91 11.18 15.10 46.02
C ILE A 91 12.08 14.66 47.19
N PRO A 92 11.88 15.24 48.41
CA PRO A 92 12.62 14.83 49.59
C PRO A 92 12.10 13.48 50.11
N VAL A 93 13.02 12.55 50.40
CA VAL A 93 12.68 11.26 51.01
C VAL A 93 12.95 11.31 52.50
N LYS A 94 11.93 10.96 53.33
CA LYS A 94 12.08 10.87 54.77
C LYS A 94 13.02 9.72 55.14
N SER A 95 14.10 10.01 55.84
CA SER A 95 15.07 9.04 56.31
C SER A 95 14.42 7.99 57.24
N GLY A 96 14.81 6.71 57.08
CA GLY A 96 14.35 5.63 57.95
C GLY A 96 13.08 4.90 57.48
N THR A 97 12.50 5.25 56.36
CA THR A 97 11.37 4.52 55.76
C THR A 97 11.86 3.28 54.97
N LEU A 98 11.01 2.26 54.80
CA LEU A 98 11.31 1.10 53.91
C LEU A 98 11.68 1.56 52.48
N ILE A 99 11.07 2.63 52.03
CA ILE A 99 11.33 3.25 50.73
C ILE A 99 12.75 3.80 50.68
N ASP A 100 13.21 4.49 51.75
CA ASP A 100 14.58 5.04 51.82
C ASP A 100 15.64 3.93 51.72
N LYS A 101 15.39 2.76 52.31
CA LYS A 101 16.32 1.60 52.22
C LYS A 101 16.45 1.01 50.83
N LEU A 102 15.43 1.12 49.99
CA LEU A 102 15.41 0.64 48.59
C LEU A 102 15.98 1.69 47.62
N MET A 103 16.11 2.94 48.06
CA MET A 103 16.67 4.00 47.24
C MET A 103 18.18 4.02 47.29
N PHE A 104 18.78 4.75 46.33
CA PHE A 104 20.22 4.95 46.22
C PHE A 104 20.82 5.50 47.53
N GLN A 105 21.88 4.84 48.06
CA GLN A 105 22.52 5.15 49.33
C GLN A 105 23.97 5.67 49.18
N GLY A 106 24.41 6.02 47.95
CA GLY A 106 25.77 6.48 47.69
C GLY A 106 26.02 7.95 48.00
N THR A 107 27.22 8.41 47.74
CA THR A 107 27.64 9.82 47.88
C THR A 107 27.13 10.68 46.71
N PRO A 108 27.17 12.03 46.78
CA PRO A 108 26.86 12.89 45.64
C PRO A 108 27.72 12.63 44.41
N GLY A 109 28.99 12.23 44.62
CA GLY A 109 29.90 11.83 43.54
C GLY A 109 29.43 10.57 42.83
N ASP A 110 29.01 9.55 43.60
CA ASP A 110 28.48 8.30 43.05
C ASP A 110 27.16 8.54 42.29
N ALA A 111 26.27 9.39 42.85
CA ALA A 111 25.00 9.79 42.18
C ALA A 111 25.26 10.44 40.83
N ARG A 112 26.22 11.38 40.78
CA ARG A 112 26.66 12.03 39.54
C ARG A 112 27.25 11.01 38.56
N GLY A 113 28.09 10.10 39.04
CA GLY A 113 28.69 9.02 38.25
C GLY A 113 27.64 8.15 37.59
N VAL A 114 26.65 7.67 38.33
CA VAL A 114 25.54 6.82 37.80
C VAL A 114 24.77 7.58 36.73
N LEU A 115 24.35 8.81 36.97
CA LEU A 115 23.55 9.59 36.00
C LEU A 115 24.32 9.87 34.71
N ILE A 116 25.63 10.18 34.80
CA ILE A 116 26.53 10.37 33.64
C ILE A 116 26.65 9.08 32.84
N VAL A 117 26.94 7.95 33.52
CA VAL A 117 27.13 6.66 32.85
C VAL A 117 25.87 6.21 32.15
N VAL A 118 24.70 6.30 32.80
CA VAL A 118 23.41 5.95 32.16
C VAL A 118 23.16 6.85 30.97
N SER A 119 23.34 8.16 31.10
CA SER A 119 23.14 9.14 30.03
C SER A 119 24.04 8.83 28.82
N ALA A 120 25.36 8.66 29.05
CA ALA A 120 26.32 8.38 27.99
C ALA A 120 26.04 7.05 27.28
N THR A 121 25.68 6.00 28.06
CA THR A 121 25.33 4.69 27.51
C THR A 121 24.08 4.78 26.64
N MET A 122 23.06 5.55 27.03
CA MET A 122 21.82 5.70 26.23
C MET A 122 22.09 6.37 24.89
N ILE A 123 22.94 7.41 24.81
CA ILE A 123 23.31 8.03 23.51
C ILE A 123 23.95 6.99 22.58
N THR A 124 24.88 6.22 23.09
CA THR A 124 25.55 5.16 22.31
C THR A 124 24.54 4.11 21.82
N THR A 125 23.63 3.68 22.71
CA THR A 125 22.58 2.71 22.39
C THR A 125 21.63 3.23 21.32
N ILE A 126 21.20 4.50 21.40
CA ILE A 126 20.37 5.16 20.37
C ILE A 126 21.08 5.10 19.01
N GLY A 127 22.39 5.39 18.98
CA GLY A 127 23.19 5.33 17.74
C GLY A 127 23.22 3.93 17.13
N ILE A 128 23.40 2.89 17.95
CA ILE A 128 23.40 1.48 17.51
C ILE A 128 22.01 1.10 16.97
N VAL A 129 20.95 1.39 17.72
CA VAL A 129 19.56 1.06 17.32
C VAL A 129 19.19 1.78 16.03
N PHE A 130 19.57 3.05 15.88
CA PHE A 130 19.36 3.80 14.65
C PHE A 130 20.11 3.17 13.46
N SER A 131 21.37 2.79 13.66
CA SER A 131 22.19 2.13 12.62
C SER A 131 21.58 0.79 12.19
N LEU A 132 21.13 -0.02 13.15
CA LEU A 132 20.45 -1.30 12.86
C LEU A 132 19.10 -1.08 12.14
N THR A 133 18.37 -0.04 12.50
CA THR A 133 17.10 0.32 11.82
C THR A 133 17.36 0.72 10.36
N VAL A 134 18.40 1.53 10.11
CA VAL A 134 18.79 1.92 8.73
C VAL A 134 19.27 0.70 7.94
N LEU A 135 20.08 -0.17 8.54
CA LEU A 135 20.54 -1.41 7.91
C LEU A 135 19.36 -2.33 7.54
N SER A 136 18.41 -2.51 8.46
CA SER A 136 17.18 -3.27 8.22
C SER A 136 16.36 -2.70 7.06
N LEU A 137 16.25 -1.38 7.01
CA LEU A 137 15.57 -0.66 5.93
C LEU A 137 16.29 -0.87 4.59
N GLN A 138 17.63 -0.87 4.59
CA GLN A 138 18.44 -1.12 3.39
C GLN A 138 18.26 -2.56 2.88
N ILE A 139 18.25 -3.55 3.78
CA ILE A 139 17.99 -4.95 3.46
C ILE A 139 16.57 -5.08 2.89
N ALA A 140 15.56 -4.51 3.54
CA ALA A 140 14.19 -4.54 3.07
C ALA A 140 14.03 -3.89 1.68
N SER A 141 14.70 -2.77 1.43
CA SER A 141 14.70 -2.10 0.12
C SER A 141 15.38 -2.92 -0.98
N SER A 142 16.46 -3.63 -0.64
CA SER A 142 17.19 -4.45 -1.61
C SER A 142 16.49 -5.77 -1.94
N GLN A 143 15.84 -6.39 -0.95
CA GLN A 143 15.18 -7.70 -1.13
C GLN A 143 13.72 -7.59 -1.54
N PHE A 144 13.02 -6.50 -1.14
CA PHE A 144 11.60 -6.32 -1.43
C PHE A 144 11.37 -5.17 -2.43
N SER A 145 10.23 -4.56 -2.41
CA SER A 145 9.92 -3.40 -3.24
C SER A 145 10.10 -2.10 -2.45
N VAL A 146 10.61 -1.05 -3.10
CA VAL A 146 10.67 0.31 -2.52
C VAL A 146 9.30 0.78 -2.01
N ARG A 147 8.20 0.27 -2.59
CA ARG A 147 6.82 0.60 -2.16
C ARG A 147 6.48 0.06 -0.77
N LEU A 148 7.16 -0.98 -0.29
CA LEU A 148 6.99 -1.54 1.06
C LEU A 148 7.77 -0.77 2.14
N LEU A 149 8.72 0.07 1.74
CA LEU A 149 9.60 0.83 2.63
C LEU A 149 8.81 1.70 3.62
N ARG A 150 7.71 2.30 3.17
CA ARG A 150 6.83 3.12 4.01
C ARG A 150 6.22 2.33 5.18
N THR A 151 5.96 1.03 4.99
CA THR A 151 5.45 0.16 6.05
C THR A 151 6.46 -0.03 7.17
N PHE A 152 7.76 -0.09 6.85
CA PHE A 152 8.85 -0.18 7.84
C PHE A 152 9.11 1.13 8.56
N LEU A 153 9.00 2.27 7.88
CA LEU A 153 9.17 3.59 8.50
C LEU A 153 8.06 3.91 9.52
N ARG A 154 6.87 3.33 9.36
CA ARG A 154 5.71 3.50 10.26
C ARG A 154 5.63 2.44 11.37
N ASP A 155 6.76 1.75 11.66
CA ASP A 155 6.78 0.70 12.67
C ASP A 155 6.80 1.31 14.08
N VAL A 156 5.64 1.34 14.72
CA VAL A 156 5.42 1.92 16.05
C VAL A 156 6.33 1.31 17.12
N PRO A 157 6.56 -0.03 17.18
CA PRO A 157 7.49 -0.62 18.12
C PRO A 157 8.88 0.01 18.10
N ASN A 158 9.44 0.28 16.93
CA ASN A 158 10.77 0.90 16.79
C ASN A 158 10.76 2.35 17.33
N GLN A 159 9.68 3.09 17.08
CA GLN A 159 9.53 4.47 17.60
C GLN A 159 9.41 4.49 19.12
N VAL A 160 8.68 3.53 19.73
CA VAL A 160 8.51 3.41 21.18
C VAL A 160 9.85 3.08 21.84
N VAL A 161 10.62 2.15 21.30
CA VAL A 161 11.95 1.79 21.84
C VAL A 161 12.89 2.98 21.80
N LEU A 162 12.95 3.71 20.69
CA LEU A 162 13.75 4.94 20.59
C LEU A 162 13.26 6.01 21.58
N ALA A 163 11.96 6.11 21.83
CA ALA A 163 11.39 7.05 22.81
C ALA A 163 11.79 6.67 24.24
N ILE A 164 11.85 5.37 24.58
CA ILE A 164 12.31 4.91 25.91
C ILE A 164 13.78 5.30 26.13
N PHE A 165 14.67 5.07 25.15
CA PHE A 165 16.08 5.43 25.27
C PHE A 165 16.27 6.95 25.37
N ALA A 166 15.56 7.71 24.54
CA ALA A 166 15.60 9.18 24.56
C ALA A 166 15.05 9.74 25.89
N CYS A 167 13.99 9.13 26.42
CA CYS A 167 13.43 9.46 27.73
C CYS A 167 14.44 9.18 28.87
N THR A 168 15.07 8.00 28.86
CA THR A 168 16.06 7.59 29.87
C THR A 168 17.27 8.53 29.85
N PHE A 169 17.77 8.88 28.65
CA PHE A 169 18.83 9.86 28.48
C PHE A 169 18.45 11.22 29.08
N ALA A 170 17.29 11.75 28.69
CA ALA A 170 16.81 13.08 29.11
C ALA A 170 16.51 13.12 30.61
N TYR A 171 15.94 12.03 31.17
CA TYR A 171 15.69 11.87 32.59
C TYR A 171 16.99 11.93 33.40
N SER A 172 18.00 11.15 32.99
CA SER A 172 19.28 11.12 33.68
C SER A 172 20.00 12.47 33.60
N THR A 173 19.92 13.14 32.44
CA THR A 173 20.48 14.49 32.26
C THR A 173 19.73 15.54 33.11
N GLY A 174 18.39 15.45 33.18
CA GLY A 174 17.57 16.32 34.02
C GLY A 174 17.87 16.15 35.51
N GLY A 175 18.06 14.90 35.97
CA GLY A 175 18.50 14.60 37.34
C GLY A 175 19.90 15.08 37.65
N LEU A 176 20.82 15.07 36.66
CA LEU A 176 22.21 15.50 36.84
C LEU A 176 22.33 16.98 37.22
N HIS A 177 21.45 17.85 36.71
CA HIS A 177 21.45 19.28 37.04
C HIS A 177 21.14 19.58 38.50
N THR A 178 20.54 18.64 39.24
CA THR A 178 20.13 18.85 40.63
C THR A 178 21.11 18.25 41.62
N VAL A 179 22.12 17.50 41.17
CA VAL A 179 23.21 16.95 42.03
C VAL A 179 24.22 18.04 42.34
N GLY A 180 24.30 18.50 43.59
CA GLY A 180 25.21 19.55 43.95
C GLY A 180 25.18 19.90 45.42
N GLU A 181 25.83 21.02 45.76
CA GLU A 181 25.75 21.62 47.06
C GLU A 181 24.54 22.53 47.15
N HIS A 182 23.75 22.43 48.19
CA HIS A 182 22.71 23.40 48.48
C HIS A 182 23.36 24.75 48.81
N ARG A 183 22.63 25.87 48.55
CA ARG A 183 23.06 27.24 48.95
C ARG A 183 23.43 27.36 50.42
N ASP A 184 22.97 26.44 51.25
CA ASP A 184 23.24 26.36 52.69
C ASP A 184 24.44 25.44 53.06
N GLY A 185 25.28 25.04 52.09
CA GLY A 185 26.51 24.25 52.32
C GLY A 185 26.29 22.75 52.55
N GLY A 186 25.07 22.24 52.38
CA GLY A 186 24.76 20.80 52.50
C GLY A 186 24.83 20.05 51.17
N ALA A 187 25.42 18.86 51.15
CA ALA A 187 25.42 17.99 49.97
C ALA A 187 24.01 17.45 49.67
N PHE A 188 23.47 17.78 48.49
CA PHE A 188 22.16 17.29 48.06
C PHE A 188 22.28 16.10 47.14
N ILE A 189 21.59 14.99 47.48
CA ILE A 189 21.54 13.77 46.71
C ILE A 189 20.08 13.51 46.28
N PRO A 190 19.73 13.59 44.96
CA PRO A 190 18.39 13.31 44.49
C PRO A 190 18.16 11.78 44.41
N LYS A 191 17.98 11.13 45.59
CA LYS A 191 17.87 9.65 45.70
C LYS A 191 16.81 9.07 44.75
N VAL A 192 15.65 9.76 44.62
CA VAL A 192 14.55 9.35 43.73
C VAL A 192 14.99 9.38 42.27
N ALA A 193 15.66 10.44 41.83
CA ALA A 193 16.10 10.58 40.46
C ALA A 193 17.17 9.54 40.08
N VAL A 194 18.13 9.26 40.97
CA VAL A 194 19.18 8.24 40.74
C VAL A 194 18.55 6.85 40.65
N THR A 195 17.69 6.49 41.59
CA THR A 195 16.99 5.19 41.60
C THR A 195 16.10 5.05 40.37
N GLY A 196 15.40 6.10 39.99
CA GLY A 196 14.59 6.14 38.77
C GLY A 196 15.43 5.97 37.50
N SER A 197 16.62 6.60 37.44
CA SER A 197 17.55 6.43 36.33
C SER A 197 18.03 4.98 36.19
N LEU A 198 18.37 4.30 37.30
CA LEU A 198 18.73 2.88 37.30
C LEU A 198 17.54 2.01 36.83
N ALA A 199 16.35 2.26 37.36
CA ALA A 199 15.14 1.54 36.91
C ALA A 199 14.88 1.72 35.41
N LEU A 200 14.98 2.95 34.89
CA LEU A 200 14.87 3.23 33.46
C LEU A 200 15.99 2.57 32.64
N ALA A 201 17.19 2.45 33.17
CA ALA A 201 18.27 1.70 32.50
C ALA A 201 17.91 0.22 32.35
N PHE A 202 17.33 -0.43 33.36
CA PHE A 202 16.82 -1.81 33.22
C PHE A 202 15.67 -1.93 32.22
N VAL A 203 14.73 -0.98 32.23
CA VAL A 203 13.66 -0.92 31.22
C VAL A 203 14.25 -0.74 29.82
N SER A 204 15.30 0.06 29.67
CA SER A 204 15.99 0.27 28.40
C SER A 204 16.68 -1.02 27.92
N ILE A 205 17.27 -1.81 28.80
CA ILE A 205 17.83 -3.13 28.44
C ILE A 205 16.74 -4.07 27.95
N ALA A 206 15.61 -4.14 28.66
CA ALA A 206 14.46 -4.94 28.22
C ALA A 206 13.92 -4.47 26.86
N ALA A 207 13.83 -3.16 26.65
CA ALA A 207 13.43 -2.56 25.38
C ALA A 207 14.42 -2.89 24.25
N LEU A 208 15.73 -2.94 24.51
CA LEU A 208 16.75 -3.35 23.54
C LEU A 208 16.59 -4.82 23.13
N ILE A 209 16.36 -5.71 24.09
CA ILE A 209 16.10 -7.13 23.81
C ILE A 209 14.84 -7.29 22.96
N TYR A 210 13.77 -6.60 23.32
CA TYR A 210 12.53 -6.58 22.54
C TYR A 210 12.77 -6.04 21.13
N PHE A 211 13.52 -4.95 20.98
CA PHE A 211 13.86 -4.36 19.67
C PHE A 211 14.58 -5.37 18.77
N LEU A 212 15.59 -6.06 19.27
CA LEU A 212 16.34 -7.06 18.50
C LEU A 212 15.43 -8.20 18.06
N HIS A 213 14.57 -8.70 18.96
CA HIS A 213 13.60 -9.73 18.64
C HIS A 213 12.59 -9.25 17.57
N HIS A 214 12.03 -8.06 17.75
CA HIS A 214 11.08 -7.45 16.80
C HIS A 214 11.72 -7.22 15.43
N LEU A 215 12.96 -6.74 15.40
CA LEU A 215 13.71 -6.47 14.17
C LEU A 215 13.90 -7.75 13.35
N MET A 216 14.32 -8.85 13.98
CA MET A 216 14.50 -10.14 13.30
C MET A 216 13.20 -10.66 12.68
N HIS A 217 12.06 -10.50 13.35
CA HIS A 217 10.76 -10.94 12.83
C HIS A 217 10.19 -10.00 11.76
N SER A 218 10.48 -8.70 11.86
CA SER A 218 9.96 -7.70 10.92
C SER A 218 10.55 -7.80 9.52
N ILE A 219 11.73 -8.43 9.36
CA ILE A 219 12.41 -8.60 8.07
C ILE A 219 11.96 -9.90 7.36
N GLN A 220 11.29 -10.81 8.07
CA GLN A 220 10.82 -12.07 7.48
C GLN A 220 9.79 -11.81 6.38
N ILE A 221 10.01 -12.42 5.21
CA ILE A 221 9.17 -12.23 4.03
C ILE A 221 7.72 -12.64 4.29
N ASP A 222 7.50 -13.73 5.03
CA ASP A 222 6.16 -14.22 5.40
C ASP A 222 5.39 -13.20 6.24
N THR A 223 6.07 -12.54 7.19
CA THR A 223 5.48 -11.48 8.03
C THR A 223 5.06 -10.27 7.18
N ILE A 224 5.87 -9.91 6.19
CA ILE A 224 5.57 -8.79 5.28
C ILE A 224 4.38 -9.12 4.40
N MET A 225 4.38 -10.31 3.80
CA MET A 225 3.27 -10.78 2.95
C MET A 225 1.97 -10.82 3.74
N ASP A 226 2.00 -11.37 4.95
CA ASP A 226 0.82 -11.44 5.81
C ASP A 226 0.29 -10.06 6.22
N LYS A 227 1.16 -9.12 6.58
CA LYS A 227 0.79 -7.72 6.87
C LYS A 227 0.13 -7.05 5.66
N VAL A 228 0.64 -7.24 4.44
CA VAL A 228 0.05 -6.68 3.21
C VAL A 228 -1.29 -7.34 2.94
N ARG A 229 -1.38 -8.67 3.06
CA ARG A 229 -2.63 -9.43 2.90
C ARG A 229 -3.71 -8.94 3.86
N LEU A 230 -3.42 -8.87 5.17
CA LEU A 230 -4.38 -8.45 6.18
C LEU A 230 -4.87 -7.01 5.97
N ARG A 231 -3.99 -6.08 5.62
CA ARG A 231 -4.37 -4.70 5.30
C ARG A 231 -5.24 -4.63 4.06
N THR A 232 -4.93 -5.44 3.04
CA THR A 232 -5.72 -5.49 1.80
C THR A 232 -7.10 -6.08 2.06
N LEU A 233 -7.19 -7.16 2.86
CA LEU A 233 -8.47 -7.74 3.29
C LEU A 233 -9.29 -6.74 4.10
N GLY A 234 -8.69 -6.05 5.07
CA GLY A 234 -9.39 -5.01 5.84
C GLY A 234 -9.94 -3.89 4.95
N LEU A 235 -9.22 -3.54 3.87
CA LEU A 235 -9.72 -2.59 2.89
C LEU A 235 -10.85 -3.18 2.04
N VAL A 236 -10.80 -4.46 1.68
CA VAL A 236 -11.91 -5.15 1.00
C VAL A 236 -13.15 -5.14 1.87
N ASP A 237 -13.02 -5.45 3.16
CA ASP A 237 -14.15 -5.43 4.10
C ASP A 237 -14.74 -4.03 4.29
N GLN A 238 -13.91 -3.00 4.24
CA GLN A 238 -14.35 -1.60 4.33
C GLN A 238 -15.11 -1.13 3.09
N LEU A 239 -14.59 -1.43 1.88
CA LEU A 239 -15.17 -0.98 0.62
C LEU A 239 -16.34 -1.88 0.16
N TYR A 240 -16.25 -3.16 0.43
CA TYR A 240 -17.18 -4.19 0.00
C TYR A 240 -17.60 -5.07 1.18
N PRO A 241 -18.36 -4.53 2.15
CA PRO A 241 -18.79 -5.30 3.32
C PRO A 241 -19.64 -6.50 2.91
N GLU A 242 -19.64 -7.54 3.76
CA GLU A 242 -20.59 -8.64 3.62
C GLU A 242 -22.00 -8.10 3.82
N SER A 243 -22.78 -8.14 2.76
CA SER A 243 -24.21 -7.86 2.83
C SER A 243 -24.95 -9.03 2.18
N ASP A 244 -26.18 -9.31 2.61
CA ASP A 244 -27.10 -10.21 1.91
C ASP A 244 -27.39 -9.62 0.54
N THR A 245 -26.58 -9.99 -0.45
CA THR A 245 -26.17 -9.21 -1.60
C THR A 245 -27.04 -9.43 -2.85
N ALA A 246 -28.23 -9.98 -2.69
CA ALA A 246 -29.14 -10.19 -3.82
C ALA A 246 -29.59 -8.87 -4.49
N ASP A 247 -29.41 -7.70 -3.85
CA ASP A 247 -30.08 -6.46 -4.25
C ASP A 247 -29.16 -5.29 -4.73
N ARG A 248 -27.83 -5.46 -4.71
CA ARG A 248 -26.95 -4.42 -5.27
C ARG A 248 -26.80 -4.60 -6.78
N GLN A 249 -27.71 -4.01 -7.52
CA GLN A 249 -27.62 -3.94 -8.98
C GLN A 249 -26.37 -3.15 -9.38
N VAL A 250 -25.60 -3.72 -10.31
CA VAL A 250 -24.50 -2.98 -10.98
C VAL A 250 -25.18 -1.96 -11.89
N GLU A 251 -25.20 -0.72 -11.43
CA GLU A 251 -25.74 0.39 -12.23
C GLU A 251 -24.70 0.81 -13.28
N THR A 252 -25.18 1.32 -14.39
CA THR A 252 -24.31 1.97 -15.39
C THR A 252 -24.23 3.46 -15.11
N PRO A 253 -23.03 4.08 -15.17
CA PRO A 253 -22.91 5.51 -14.96
C PRO A 253 -23.71 6.28 -16.00
N PRO A 254 -24.45 7.32 -15.61
CA PRO A 254 -25.18 8.15 -16.57
C PRO A 254 -24.20 8.89 -17.48
N SER A 255 -24.60 9.09 -18.73
CA SER A 255 -23.85 9.96 -19.64
C SER A 255 -23.95 11.42 -19.17
N PRO A 256 -22.83 12.15 -19.05
CA PRO A 256 -22.87 13.56 -18.72
C PRO A 256 -23.69 14.34 -19.76
N PRO A 257 -24.57 15.24 -19.34
CA PRO A 257 -25.33 16.10 -20.27
C PRO A 257 -24.40 17.10 -20.99
N ALA A 258 -24.87 17.71 -22.05
CA ALA A 258 -24.08 18.60 -22.91
C ALA A 258 -23.55 19.85 -22.19
N ASP A 259 -24.22 20.27 -21.12
CA ASP A 259 -23.83 21.40 -20.24
C ASP A 259 -22.98 20.99 -19.03
N ALA A 260 -22.56 19.71 -18.94
CA ALA A 260 -21.72 19.25 -17.87
C ALA A 260 -20.34 19.94 -17.87
N VAL A 261 -19.91 20.35 -16.68
CA VAL A 261 -18.62 21.02 -16.46
C VAL A 261 -17.58 19.96 -16.10
N PRO A 262 -16.40 19.94 -16.77
CA PRO A 262 -15.35 18.99 -16.43
C PRO A 262 -14.71 19.30 -15.06
N LEU A 263 -14.50 18.25 -14.26
CA LEU A 263 -13.67 18.27 -13.05
C LEU A 263 -12.23 17.94 -13.47
N LEU A 264 -11.35 18.92 -13.41
CA LEU A 264 -9.95 18.78 -13.85
C LEU A 264 -9.01 18.68 -12.67
N ALA A 265 -8.00 17.82 -12.77
CA ALA A 265 -7.00 17.65 -11.73
C ALA A 265 -6.21 18.96 -11.47
N PRO A 266 -6.14 19.45 -10.23
CA PRO A 266 -5.44 20.70 -9.92
C PRO A 266 -3.91 20.58 -10.04
N HIS A 267 -3.37 19.40 -9.86
CA HIS A 267 -1.95 19.08 -10.01
C HIS A 267 -1.77 17.62 -10.42
N SER A 268 -0.56 17.28 -10.85
CA SER A 268 -0.22 15.90 -11.23
C SER A 268 0.05 15.05 -10.00
N GLY A 269 -0.39 13.78 -10.03
CA GLY A 269 -0.18 12.82 -8.95
C GLY A 269 -1.11 11.62 -9.05
N TYR A 270 -1.11 10.79 -8.02
CA TYR A 270 -2.04 9.66 -7.88
C TYR A 270 -3.29 10.11 -7.14
N LEU A 271 -4.47 9.74 -7.64
CA LEU A 271 -5.72 9.88 -6.92
C LEU A 271 -5.68 8.94 -5.69
N GLN A 272 -5.54 9.50 -4.50
CA GLN A 272 -5.32 8.72 -3.27
C GLN A 272 -6.61 8.37 -2.56
N THR A 273 -7.45 9.38 -2.33
CA THR A 273 -8.75 9.22 -1.66
C THR A 273 -9.78 10.20 -2.20
N VAL A 274 -11.03 9.81 -2.09
CA VAL A 274 -12.21 10.63 -2.42
C VAL A 274 -13.16 10.56 -1.23
N ASP A 275 -13.50 11.71 -0.66
CA ASP A 275 -14.45 11.83 0.45
C ASP A 275 -15.88 11.80 -0.11
N VAL A 276 -16.40 10.59 -0.32
CA VAL A 276 -17.67 10.33 -1.04
C VAL A 276 -18.85 10.99 -0.36
N ASP A 277 -18.95 10.87 0.97
CA ASP A 277 -20.08 11.41 1.73
C ASP A 277 -20.08 12.94 1.76
N ASP A 278 -18.92 13.57 1.94
CA ASP A 278 -18.78 15.03 1.90
C ASP A 278 -19.14 15.61 0.52
N ILE A 279 -18.75 14.92 -0.57
CA ILE A 279 -19.11 15.32 -1.94
C ILE A 279 -20.62 15.15 -2.16
N ALA A 280 -21.22 14.07 -1.66
CA ALA A 280 -22.65 13.83 -1.79
C ALA A 280 -23.48 14.89 -1.03
N GLU A 281 -23.06 15.25 0.20
CA GLU A 281 -23.71 16.34 0.97
C GLU A 281 -23.58 17.68 0.25
N LEU A 282 -22.40 17.99 -0.28
CA LEU A 282 -22.16 19.19 -1.07
C LEU A 282 -23.04 19.23 -2.33
N ALA A 283 -23.15 18.10 -3.02
CA ALA A 283 -23.98 17.94 -4.22
C ALA A 283 -25.48 18.13 -3.92
N ALA A 284 -25.94 17.55 -2.80
CA ALA A 284 -27.32 17.74 -2.33
C ALA A 284 -27.63 19.22 -2.03
N ALA A 285 -26.78 19.88 -1.23
CA ALA A 285 -26.96 21.27 -0.84
C ALA A 285 -26.91 22.26 -2.03
N SER A 286 -26.06 21.96 -3.02
CA SER A 286 -25.85 22.82 -4.18
C SER A 286 -26.75 22.49 -5.37
N ARG A 287 -27.56 21.42 -5.30
CA ARG A 287 -28.34 20.86 -6.41
C ARG A 287 -27.48 20.50 -7.62
N TYR A 288 -26.34 19.86 -7.38
CA TYR A 288 -25.45 19.34 -8.40
C TYR A 288 -25.42 17.81 -8.38
N THR A 289 -25.02 17.22 -9.49
CA THR A 289 -24.53 15.85 -9.58
C THR A 289 -23.06 15.89 -9.93
N ALA A 290 -22.25 15.02 -9.33
CA ALA A 290 -20.86 14.83 -9.73
C ALA A 290 -20.60 13.36 -10.05
N LEU A 291 -19.81 13.13 -11.10
CA LEU A 291 -19.43 11.82 -11.61
C LEU A 291 -17.91 11.81 -11.78
N LEU A 292 -17.20 10.92 -11.12
CA LEU A 292 -15.81 10.65 -11.44
C LEU A 292 -15.71 9.54 -12.49
N VAL A 293 -14.68 9.61 -13.34
CA VAL A 293 -14.35 8.58 -14.35
C VAL A 293 -12.97 7.98 -14.11
N THR A 294 -12.19 8.59 -13.22
CA THR A 294 -10.85 8.14 -12.83
C THR A 294 -10.94 7.27 -11.59
N PHE A 295 -10.29 6.11 -11.61
CA PHE A 295 -10.24 5.23 -10.44
C PHE A 295 -9.26 5.75 -9.38
N VAL A 296 -9.57 5.52 -8.12
CA VAL A 296 -8.60 5.69 -7.04
C VAL A 296 -7.36 4.82 -7.32
N GLY A 297 -6.18 5.39 -7.16
CA GLY A 297 -4.89 4.76 -7.48
C GLY A 297 -4.37 5.05 -8.90
N ASP A 298 -5.15 5.68 -9.78
CA ASP A 298 -4.66 6.08 -11.10
C ASP A 298 -3.84 7.38 -11.02
N TYR A 299 -2.85 7.49 -11.90
CA TYR A 299 -2.05 8.70 -12.05
C TYR A 299 -2.76 9.68 -12.96
N VAL A 300 -2.89 10.91 -12.52
CA VAL A 300 -3.49 12.01 -13.28
C VAL A 300 -2.47 13.12 -13.49
N THR A 301 -2.55 13.78 -14.64
CA THR A 301 -1.74 14.97 -14.93
C THR A 301 -2.51 16.23 -14.58
N ALA A 302 -1.82 17.30 -14.23
CA ALA A 302 -2.45 18.61 -14.03
C ALA A 302 -3.28 19.01 -15.25
N GLY A 303 -4.55 19.40 -15.01
CA GLY A 303 -5.54 19.68 -16.07
C GLY A 303 -6.15 18.43 -16.70
N GLY A 304 -5.78 17.21 -16.28
CA GLY A 304 -6.40 15.96 -16.74
C GLY A 304 -7.81 15.79 -16.19
N LEU A 305 -8.63 15.09 -16.95
CA LEU A 305 -10.04 14.87 -16.59
C LEU A 305 -10.15 13.87 -15.43
N LEU A 306 -10.77 14.30 -14.34
CA LEU A 306 -11.17 13.45 -13.22
C LEU A 306 -12.60 12.96 -13.36
N GLY A 307 -13.48 13.81 -13.93
CA GLY A 307 -14.87 13.53 -14.04
C GLY A 307 -15.68 14.73 -14.52
N TRP A 308 -16.96 14.72 -14.22
CA TRP A 308 -17.92 15.72 -14.64
C TRP A 308 -18.82 16.14 -13.49
N CYS A 309 -19.31 17.36 -13.55
CA CYS A 309 -20.41 17.79 -12.69
C CYS A 309 -21.42 18.64 -13.47
N TRP A 310 -22.68 18.57 -13.09
CA TRP A 310 -23.76 19.33 -13.71
C TRP A 310 -24.84 19.67 -12.69
N ARG A 311 -25.63 20.69 -13.01
CA ARG A 311 -26.74 21.11 -12.15
C ARG A 311 -27.94 20.23 -12.37
N ARG A 312 -28.66 19.86 -11.31
CA ARG A 312 -29.94 19.15 -11.38
C ARG A 312 -31.07 20.15 -11.59
N GLY A 313 -31.97 19.85 -12.54
CA GLY A 313 -33.16 20.65 -12.87
C GLY A 313 -32.93 21.74 -13.92
N THR A 314 -34.03 22.22 -14.51
CA THR A 314 -34.07 23.11 -15.69
C THR A 314 -33.92 24.61 -15.38
N ALA A 315 -33.68 25.02 -14.17
CA ALA A 315 -33.51 26.44 -13.86
C ALA A 315 -32.21 26.97 -14.51
N PRO A 316 -32.26 27.97 -15.42
CA PRO A 316 -31.09 28.62 -15.97
C PRO A 316 -30.27 29.16 -14.80
N GLY A 317 -29.10 28.54 -14.58
CA GLY A 317 -28.25 28.87 -13.45
C GLY A 317 -27.48 30.14 -13.68
N ALA A 318 -27.33 30.94 -12.63
CA ALA A 318 -26.35 32.01 -12.62
C ALA A 318 -24.96 31.44 -12.99
N PRO A 319 -24.23 32.06 -13.93
CA PRO A 319 -22.83 31.70 -14.18
C PRO A 319 -22.05 31.96 -12.89
N GLY A 320 -21.36 30.94 -12.37
CA GLY A 320 -20.43 31.16 -11.26
C GLY A 320 -20.65 30.32 -10.01
N SER A 321 -21.23 29.10 -10.11
CA SER A 321 -21.16 28.23 -8.93
C SER A 321 -19.72 27.76 -8.75
N ASP A 322 -19.18 27.91 -7.54
CA ASP A 322 -17.87 27.41 -7.13
C ASP A 322 -17.88 25.88 -6.83
N PHE A 323 -18.98 25.18 -7.22
CA PHE A 323 -19.17 23.76 -6.95
C PHE A 323 -17.99 22.91 -7.43
N PRO A 324 -17.47 23.05 -8.68
CA PRO A 324 -16.33 22.25 -9.13
C PRO A 324 -15.11 22.39 -8.22
N GLN A 325 -14.77 23.63 -7.81
CA GLN A 325 -13.63 23.90 -6.94
C GLN A 325 -13.86 23.36 -5.52
N ARG A 326 -15.09 23.43 -5.01
CA ARG A 326 -15.46 22.87 -3.70
C ARG A 326 -15.42 21.35 -3.74
N CYS A 327 -15.94 20.72 -4.78
CA CYS A 327 -15.88 19.26 -4.99
C CYS A 327 -14.44 18.76 -5.02
N LEU A 328 -13.54 19.46 -5.73
CA LEU A 328 -12.13 19.10 -5.82
C LEU A 328 -11.36 19.20 -4.49
N ARG A 329 -11.88 19.89 -3.47
CA ARG A 329 -11.27 19.91 -2.12
C ARG A 329 -11.41 18.57 -1.38
N HIS A 330 -12.39 17.77 -1.79
CA HIS A 330 -12.67 16.43 -1.25
C HIS A 330 -12.05 15.31 -2.09
N VAL A 331 -11.24 15.67 -3.10
CA VAL A 331 -10.50 14.75 -3.96
C VAL A 331 -9.00 14.93 -3.67
N HIS A 332 -8.39 13.92 -3.04
CA HIS A 332 -7.00 13.98 -2.62
C HIS A 332 -6.08 13.36 -3.66
N ILE A 333 -5.16 14.16 -4.19
CA ILE A 333 -4.14 13.74 -5.15
C ILE A 333 -2.78 13.89 -4.46
N GLY A 334 -1.93 12.88 -4.56
CA GLY A 334 -0.61 12.91 -3.96
C GLY A 334 0.48 12.32 -4.85
N PHE A 335 1.74 12.50 -4.47
CA PHE A 335 2.89 12.07 -5.28
C PHE A 335 3.06 10.54 -5.34
N GLU A 336 2.44 9.78 -4.45
CA GLU A 336 2.52 8.32 -4.40
C GLU A 336 1.16 7.65 -4.23
N ARG A 337 1.08 6.37 -4.57
CA ARG A 337 -0.11 5.55 -4.29
C ARG A 337 -0.20 5.18 -2.81
N THR A 338 -1.41 5.11 -2.30
CA THR A 338 -1.70 4.68 -0.91
C THR A 338 -2.69 3.52 -0.89
N LEU A 339 -2.70 2.76 0.22
CA LEU A 339 -3.63 1.64 0.41
C LEU A 339 -4.97 2.07 1.04
N GLN A 340 -5.28 3.38 1.10
CA GLN A 340 -6.45 3.88 1.84
C GLN A 340 -7.79 3.52 1.18
N GLN A 341 -7.85 3.57 -0.18
CA GLN A 341 -9.04 3.21 -0.96
C GLN A 341 -8.67 2.43 -2.24
N ASP A 342 -7.44 1.90 -2.35
CA ASP A 342 -6.93 1.25 -3.57
C ASP A 342 -6.52 -0.19 -3.31
N ILE A 343 -7.47 -1.13 -3.47
CA ILE A 343 -7.22 -2.58 -3.35
C ILE A 343 -6.20 -3.05 -4.39
N ARG A 344 -6.20 -2.48 -5.61
CA ARG A 344 -5.20 -2.82 -6.65
C ARG A 344 -3.78 -2.58 -6.17
N PHE A 345 -3.57 -1.58 -5.31
CA PHE A 345 -2.25 -1.30 -4.76
C PHE A 345 -1.80 -2.39 -3.77
N GLY A 346 -2.72 -2.93 -2.96
CA GLY A 346 -2.42 -4.07 -2.09
C GLY A 346 -2.03 -5.31 -2.87
N LEU A 347 -2.82 -5.68 -3.89
CA LEU A 347 -2.48 -6.77 -4.80
C LEU A 347 -1.12 -6.53 -5.48
N ARG A 348 -0.89 -5.30 -5.96
CA ARG A 348 0.37 -4.91 -6.61
C ARG A 348 1.59 -5.04 -5.70
N GLN A 349 1.47 -4.68 -4.42
CA GLN A 349 2.56 -4.86 -3.46
C GLN A 349 2.97 -6.33 -3.31
N MET A 350 2.00 -7.25 -3.25
CA MET A 350 2.26 -8.69 -3.22
C MET A 350 2.88 -9.17 -4.53
N VAL A 351 2.32 -8.76 -5.68
CA VAL A 351 2.88 -9.08 -7.00
C VAL A 351 4.33 -8.60 -7.14
N ASP A 352 4.66 -7.40 -6.67
CA ASP A 352 6.02 -6.86 -6.73
C ASP A 352 7.03 -7.74 -5.94
N ILE A 353 6.61 -8.38 -4.84
CA ILE A 353 7.43 -9.36 -4.12
C ILE A 353 7.69 -10.59 -5.01
N ALA A 354 6.64 -11.15 -5.63
CA ALA A 354 6.78 -12.29 -6.52
C ALA A 354 7.68 -11.99 -7.73
N LEU A 355 7.54 -10.82 -8.33
CA LEU A 355 8.37 -10.39 -9.46
C LEU A 355 9.83 -10.25 -9.08
N ARG A 356 10.09 -9.78 -7.86
CA ARG A 356 11.45 -9.70 -7.34
C ARG A 356 12.03 -11.09 -7.11
N ALA A 357 11.28 -12.00 -6.51
CA ALA A 357 11.66 -13.39 -6.30
C ALA A 357 11.96 -14.10 -7.64
N LEU A 358 11.13 -13.88 -8.66
CA LEU A 358 11.29 -14.44 -10.00
C LEU A 358 12.33 -13.72 -10.88
N SER A 359 13.01 -12.70 -10.34
CA SER A 359 14.06 -12.01 -11.11
C SER A 359 15.28 -12.91 -11.31
N PRO A 360 16.01 -12.77 -12.43
CA PRO A 360 17.21 -13.59 -12.67
C PRO A 360 18.28 -13.50 -11.58
N ALA A 361 18.27 -12.42 -10.79
CA ALA A 361 19.24 -12.21 -9.72
C ALA A 361 18.93 -13.00 -8.44
N LEU A 362 17.64 -13.27 -8.14
CA LEU A 362 17.21 -14.02 -6.95
C LEU A 362 16.83 -15.45 -7.31
N ASN A 363 16.07 -15.63 -8.37
CA ASN A 363 15.59 -16.92 -8.89
C ASN A 363 15.00 -17.82 -7.78
N ASP A 364 14.03 -17.28 -7.04
CA ASP A 364 13.34 -17.95 -5.93
C ASP A 364 11.86 -18.19 -6.27
N PRO A 365 11.53 -19.27 -7.03
CA PRO A 365 10.16 -19.60 -7.36
C PRO A 365 9.29 -19.92 -6.15
N TYR A 366 9.88 -20.44 -5.06
CA TYR A 366 9.14 -20.80 -3.86
C TYR A 366 8.50 -19.60 -3.18
N THR A 367 9.25 -18.51 -3.01
CA THR A 367 8.70 -17.25 -2.51
C THR A 367 7.59 -16.71 -3.42
N ALA A 368 7.73 -16.85 -4.74
CA ALA A 368 6.66 -16.45 -5.66
C ALA A 368 5.38 -17.29 -5.47
N ILE A 369 5.51 -18.60 -5.21
CA ILE A 369 4.38 -19.49 -4.89
C ILE A 369 3.71 -19.08 -3.58
N GLN A 370 4.47 -18.73 -2.54
CA GLN A 370 3.91 -18.21 -1.30
C GLN A 370 3.09 -16.94 -1.53
N VAL A 371 3.59 -16.02 -2.34
CA VAL A 371 2.82 -14.82 -2.75
C VAL A 371 1.51 -15.20 -3.44
N VAL A 372 1.52 -16.18 -4.33
CA VAL A 372 0.30 -16.64 -5.02
C VAL A 372 -0.71 -17.18 -4.01
N HIS A 373 -0.28 -17.87 -2.95
CA HIS A 373 -1.18 -18.32 -1.88
C HIS A 373 -1.81 -17.13 -1.12
N HIS A 374 -1.04 -16.08 -0.81
CA HIS A 374 -1.58 -14.88 -0.18
C HIS A 374 -2.55 -14.11 -1.11
N LEU A 375 -2.24 -14.03 -2.41
CA LEU A 375 -3.14 -13.46 -3.42
C LEU A 375 -4.43 -14.27 -3.52
N SER A 376 -4.35 -15.61 -3.49
CA SER A 376 -5.51 -16.50 -3.52
C SER A 376 -6.51 -16.16 -2.42
N ALA A 377 -6.02 -15.91 -1.20
CA ALA A 377 -6.89 -15.54 -0.08
C ALA A 377 -7.64 -14.21 -0.33
N VAL A 378 -6.96 -13.19 -0.86
CA VAL A 378 -7.57 -11.88 -1.13
C VAL A 378 -8.53 -11.95 -2.32
N GLU A 379 -8.13 -12.60 -3.42
CA GLU A 379 -8.95 -12.68 -4.63
C GLU A 379 -10.17 -13.59 -4.45
N SER A 380 -10.09 -14.62 -3.59
CA SER A 380 -11.24 -15.45 -3.22
C SER A 380 -12.29 -14.63 -2.44
N VAL A 381 -11.85 -13.76 -1.52
CA VAL A 381 -12.78 -12.85 -0.83
C VAL A 381 -13.38 -11.85 -1.81
N LEU A 382 -12.60 -11.25 -2.70
CA LEU A 382 -13.13 -10.37 -3.76
C LEU A 382 -14.12 -11.09 -4.67
N ALA A 383 -13.91 -12.38 -4.97
CA ALA A 383 -14.81 -13.19 -5.77
C ALA A 383 -16.17 -13.42 -5.09
N SER A 384 -16.22 -13.44 -3.76
CA SER A 384 -17.44 -13.65 -2.97
C SER A 384 -18.21 -12.35 -2.67
N ARG A 385 -17.61 -11.16 -2.85
CA ARG A 385 -18.22 -9.87 -2.53
C ARG A 385 -18.94 -9.27 -3.73
N ALA A 386 -20.03 -8.53 -3.49
CA ALA A 386 -20.56 -7.61 -4.50
C ALA A 386 -19.56 -6.43 -4.66
N LEU A 387 -19.22 -6.08 -5.90
CA LEU A 387 -18.27 -5.01 -6.21
C LEU A 387 -18.97 -3.89 -7.01
N PRO A 388 -19.97 -3.20 -6.43
CA PRO A 388 -20.63 -2.09 -7.09
C PRO A 388 -19.74 -0.85 -7.04
N ASP A 389 -19.99 0.08 -7.96
CA ASP A 389 -19.49 1.44 -7.83
C ASP A 389 -20.08 2.12 -6.60
N ASP A 390 -19.41 3.13 -6.07
CA ASP A 390 -19.92 3.90 -4.95
C ASP A 390 -20.88 4.98 -5.45
N VAL A 391 -22.18 4.75 -5.21
CA VAL A 391 -23.27 5.59 -5.70
C VAL A 391 -24.01 6.21 -4.54
N ARG A 392 -24.11 7.55 -4.53
CA ARG A 392 -24.90 8.29 -3.55
C ARG A 392 -26.09 8.91 -4.22
N ARG A 393 -27.29 8.70 -3.64
CA ARG A 393 -28.57 9.23 -4.10
C ARG A 393 -29.25 10.03 -3.01
N ASP A 394 -30.10 10.99 -3.40
CA ASP A 394 -30.94 11.71 -2.47
C ASP A 394 -32.20 10.90 -2.10
N ARG A 395 -33.06 11.48 -1.24
CA ARG A 395 -34.32 10.85 -0.81
C ARG A 395 -35.34 10.65 -1.95
N ALA A 396 -35.19 11.37 -3.05
CA ALA A 396 -36.00 11.23 -4.24
C ALA A 396 -35.45 10.19 -5.23
N GLY A 397 -34.27 9.58 -4.91
CA GLY A 397 -33.58 8.62 -5.77
C GLY A 397 -32.70 9.28 -6.84
N GLU A 398 -32.57 10.62 -6.85
CA GLU A 398 -31.72 11.31 -7.83
C GLU A 398 -30.23 11.14 -7.47
N LEU A 399 -29.40 10.96 -8.49
CA LEU A 399 -27.97 10.78 -8.35
C LEU A 399 -27.32 12.06 -7.80
N LEU A 400 -26.56 11.90 -6.72
CA LEU A 400 -25.74 12.94 -6.11
C LEU A 400 -24.28 12.82 -6.52
N PHE A 401 -23.71 11.61 -6.36
CA PHE A 401 -22.32 11.33 -6.63
C PHE A 401 -22.13 9.90 -7.13
N TRP A 402 -21.15 9.73 -8.02
CA TRP A 402 -20.71 8.44 -8.56
C TRP A 402 -19.19 8.34 -8.51
N LEU A 403 -18.66 7.30 -7.87
CA LEU A 403 -17.24 6.93 -7.87
C LEU A 403 -17.09 5.53 -8.46
N PRO A 404 -16.40 5.36 -9.61
CA PRO A 404 -16.20 4.06 -10.21
C PRO A 404 -15.17 3.23 -9.42
N TYR A 405 -15.41 1.92 -9.33
CA TYR A 405 -14.45 0.96 -8.84
C TYR A 405 -14.01 -0.01 -9.96
N PRO A 406 -12.79 -0.56 -9.87
CA PRO A 406 -12.30 -1.55 -10.83
C PRO A 406 -13.17 -2.81 -10.83
N SER A 407 -13.36 -3.39 -12.00
CA SER A 407 -14.08 -4.66 -12.13
C SER A 407 -13.28 -5.83 -11.50
N PHE A 408 -13.97 -6.92 -11.15
CA PHE A 408 -13.34 -8.14 -10.67
C PHE A 408 -12.26 -8.66 -11.64
N ALA A 409 -12.53 -8.63 -12.95
CA ALA A 409 -11.55 -9.03 -13.97
C ALA A 409 -10.25 -8.19 -13.89
N THR A 410 -10.36 -6.92 -13.52
CA THR A 410 -9.19 -6.04 -13.33
C THR A 410 -8.37 -6.45 -12.12
N TYR A 411 -9.01 -6.77 -10.98
CA TYR A 411 -8.31 -7.27 -9.79
C TYR A 411 -7.58 -8.57 -10.09
N LEU A 412 -8.28 -9.55 -10.65
CA LEU A 412 -7.70 -10.86 -11.02
C LEU A 412 -6.54 -10.71 -12.03
N HIS A 413 -6.66 -9.79 -12.98
CA HIS A 413 -5.57 -9.49 -13.92
C HIS A 413 -4.34 -8.93 -13.21
N VAL A 414 -4.51 -8.05 -12.24
CA VAL A 414 -3.39 -7.47 -11.45
C VAL A 414 -2.65 -8.56 -10.69
N GLY A 415 -3.36 -9.49 -10.05
CA GLY A 415 -2.76 -10.59 -9.29
C GLY A 415 -2.04 -11.61 -10.17
N CYS A 416 -2.62 -11.97 -11.32
CA CYS A 416 -2.13 -13.10 -12.12
C CYS A 416 -1.16 -12.73 -13.24
N ALA A 417 -1.40 -11.62 -13.96
CA ALA A 417 -0.80 -11.41 -15.29
C ALA A 417 0.72 -11.30 -15.30
N GLN A 418 1.29 -10.58 -14.35
CA GLN A 418 2.74 -10.38 -14.29
C GLN A 418 3.45 -11.60 -13.72
N ILE A 419 2.91 -12.24 -12.68
CA ILE A 419 3.47 -13.49 -12.14
C ILE A 419 3.51 -14.56 -13.24
N ARG A 420 2.44 -14.72 -14.00
CA ARG A 420 2.41 -15.62 -15.16
C ARG A 420 3.51 -15.33 -16.19
N ARG A 421 3.79 -14.05 -16.48
CA ARG A 421 4.80 -13.66 -17.48
C ARG A 421 6.22 -13.92 -16.98
N TYR A 422 6.53 -13.54 -15.75
CA TYR A 422 7.87 -13.67 -15.18
C TYR A 422 8.16 -15.09 -14.70
N GLY A 423 7.14 -15.84 -14.22
CA GLY A 423 7.22 -17.25 -13.87
C GLY A 423 6.86 -18.19 -15.04
N SER A 424 6.93 -17.73 -16.28
CA SER A 424 6.48 -18.51 -17.45
C SER A 424 7.28 -19.79 -17.69
N ARG A 425 8.50 -19.86 -17.16
CA ARG A 425 9.41 -21.02 -17.28
C ARG A 425 9.44 -21.90 -16.04
N GLU A 426 8.61 -21.58 -15.03
CA GLU A 426 8.54 -22.31 -13.77
C GLU A 426 7.20 -23.06 -13.67
N PRO A 427 7.17 -24.36 -13.91
CA PRO A 427 5.93 -25.15 -13.92
C PRO A 427 5.17 -25.07 -12.61
N LEU A 428 5.88 -25.03 -11.46
CA LEU A 428 5.27 -24.94 -10.13
C LEU A 428 4.59 -23.58 -9.90
N VAL A 429 5.14 -22.49 -10.40
CA VAL A 429 4.52 -21.16 -10.31
C VAL A 429 3.24 -21.09 -11.14
N LEU A 430 3.24 -21.64 -12.36
CA LEU A 430 2.04 -21.72 -13.20
C LEU A 430 0.97 -22.62 -12.57
N THR A 431 1.39 -23.73 -11.96
CA THR A 431 0.49 -24.64 -11.23
C THR A 431 -0.12 -23.93 -10.01
N ALA A 432 0.66 -23.17 -9.24
CA ALA A 432 0.15 -22.39 -8.12
C ALA A 432 -0.87 -21.32 -8.57
N LEU A 433 -0.64 -20.66 -9.71
CA LEU A 433 -1.63 -19.74 -10.30
C LEU A 433 -2.94 -20.46 -10.67
N LEU A 434 -2.87 -21.67 -11.19
CA LEU A 434 -4.07 -22.46 -11.49
C LEU A 434 -4.82 -22.88 -10.22
N GLN A 435 -4.09 -23.17 -9.12
CA GLN A 435 -4.70 -23.43 -7.81
C GLN A 435 -5.40 -22.18 -7.26
N LEU A 436 -4.78 -21.00 -7.37
CA LEU A 436 -5.41 -19.71 -7.06
C LEU A 436 -6.71 -19.55 -7.86
N LEU A 437 -6.65 -19.74 -9.18
CA LEU A 437 -7.81 -19.60 -10.06
C LEU A 437 -8.93 -20.59 -9.72
N SER A 438 -8.58 -21.81 -9.32
CA SER A 438 -9.53 -22.80 -8.82
C SER A 438 -10.21 -22.35 -7.52
N ALA A 439 -9.43 -21.87 -6.54
CA ALA A 439 -9.98 -21.37 -5.27
C ALA A 439 -10.88 -20.13 -5.47
N VAL A 440 -10.50 -19.23 -6.36
CA VAL A 440 -11.29 -18.07 -6.74
C VAL A 440 -12.60 -18.48 -7.41
N ALA A 441 -12.57 -19.47 -8.33
CA ALA A 441 -13.76 -19.98 -9.02
C ALA A 441 -14.81 -20.53 -8.06
N GLN A 442 -14.37 -21.22 -7.00
CA GLN A 442 -15.26 -21.77 -5.96
C GLN A 442 -16.03 -20.66 -5.20
N ASN A 443 -15.47 -19.48 -5.10
CA ASN A 443 -16.04 -18.35 -4.38
C ASN A 443 -16.77 -17.34 -5.29
N CYS A 444 -16.83 -17.58 -6.62
CA CYS A 444 -17.52 -16.68 -7.56
C CYS A 444 -19.03 -16.75 -7.37
N VAL A 445 -19.63 -15.65 -6.88
CA VAL A 445 -21.08 -15.49 -6.74
C VAL A 445 -21.76 -15.15 -8.07
N ASP A 446 -21.05 -14.51 -8.99
CA ASP A 446 -21.56 -14.07 -10.29
C ASP A 446 -20.95 -14.91 -11.45
N PRO A 447 -21.78 -15.46 -12.36
CA PRO A 447 -21.30 -16.18 -13.54
C PRO A 447 -20.30 -15.40 -14.41
N SER A 448 -20.44 -14.07 -14.51
CA SER A 448 -19.53 -13.21 -15.28
C SER A 448 -18.08 -13.27 -14.76
N ARG A 449 -17.90 -13.47 -13.45
CA ARG A 449 -16.58 -13.61 -12.82
C ARG A 449 -15.90 -14.92 -13.20
N ARG A 450 -16.67 -15.99 -13.41
CA ARG A 450 -16.14 -17.26 -13.89
C ARG A 450 -15.54 -17.14 -15.28
N VAL A 451 -16.13 -16.31 -16.14
CA VAL A 451 -15.58 -16.00 -17.47
C VAL A 451 -14.20 -15.32 -17.35
N ALA A 452 -14.03 -14.42 -16.36
CA ALA A 452 -12.73 -13.81 -16.10
C ALA A 452 -11.70 -14.86 -15.62
N VAL A 453 -12.11 -15.79 -14.74
CA VAL A 453 -11.26 -16.91 -14.30
C VAL A 453 -10.89 -17.82 -15.47
N GLN A 454 -11.84 -18.24 -16.29
CA GLN A 454 -11.59 -19.05 -17.50
C GLN A 454 -10.58 -18.36 -18.44
N THR A 455 -10.72 -17.05 -18.61
CA THR A 455 -9.78 -16.26 -19.42
C THR A 455 -8.35 -16.36 -18.88
N GLN A 456 -8.16 -16.26 -17.55
CA GLN A 456 -6.83 -16.39 -16.95
C GLN A 456 -6.29 -17.82 -17.06
N ILE A 457 -7.12 -18.86 -16.87
CA ILE A 457 -6.73 -20.27 -17.08
C ILE A 457 -6.24 -20.47 -18.52
N ALA A 458 -6.99 -20.00 -19.52
CA ALA A 458 -6.60 -20.10 -20.92
C ALA A 458 -5.27 -19.39 -21.22
N LEU A 459 -4.99 -18.27 -20.53
CA LEU A 459 -3.71 -17.57 -20.65
C LEU A 459 -2.55 -18.39 -20.06
N VAL A 460 -2.76 -19.08 -18.93
CA VAL A 460 -1.75 -19.98 -18.34
C VAL A 460 -1.50 -21.17 -19.25
N VAL A 461 -2.53 -21.82 -19.77
CA VAL A 461 -2.43 -22.94 -20.72
C VAL A 461 -1.61 -22.55 -21.95
N ARG A 462 -1.92 -21.41 -22.58
CA ARG A 462 -1.15 -20.90 -23.73
C ARG A 462 0.31 -20.64 -23.38
N THR A 463 0.58 -20.16 -22.16
CA THR A 463 1.95 -19.94 -21.70
C THR A 463 2.68 -21.26 -21.56
N ALA A 464 2.08 -22.28 -20.93
CA ALA A 464 2.69 -23.59 -20.74
C ALA A 464 2.99 -24.29 -22.09
N GLN A 465 2.05 -24.21 -23.04
CA GLN A 465 2.23 -24.77 -24.39
C GLN A 465 3.39 -24.15 -25.17
N ARG A 466 3.66 -22.85 -24.92
CA ARG A 466 4.72 -22.11 -25.61
C ARG A 466 6.09 -22.30 -24.97
N GLU A 467 6.16 -22.30 -23.63
CA GLU A 467 7.43 -22.20 -22.88
C GLU A 467 8.02 -23.57 -22.52
N PHE A 468 7.21 -24.64 -22.33
CA PHE A 468 7.71 -25.93 -21.89
C PHE A 468 7.94 -26.90 -23.09
N ALA A 469 9.22 -27.16 -23.34
CA ALA A 469 9.63 -28.21 -24.26
C ALA A 469 9.50 -29.60 -23.61
N ASP A 470 9.77 -29.71 -22.29
CA ASP A 470 9.62 -30.94 -21.54
C ASP A 470 8.14 -31.33 -21.42
N GLU A 471 7.82 -32.56 -21.76
CA GLU A 471 6.45 -33.07 -21.76
C GLU A 471 5.92 -33.29 -20.36
N SER A 472 6.76 -33.62 -19.40
CA SER A 472 6.41 -33.82 -18.00
C SER A 472 5.97 -32.49 -17.37
N ASP A 473 6.74 -31.42 -17.57
CA ASP A 473 6.42 -30.06 -17.05
C ASP A 473 5.14 -29.55 -17.70
N ARG A 474 5.01 -29.73 -19.01
CA ARG A 474 3.82 -29.32 -19.74
C ARG A 474 2.58 -30.10 -19.27
N ALA A 475 2.68 -31.41 -19.10
CA ALA A 475 1.59 -32.26 -18.63
C ALA A 475 1.17 -31.90 -17.20
N MET A 476 2.11 -31.57 -16.31
CA MET A 476 1.83 -31.09 -14.95
C MET A 476 0.91 -29.87 -14.98
N VAL A 477 1.27 -28.83 -15.73
CA VAL A 477 0.50 -27.58 -15.80
C VAL A 477 -0.84 -27.80 -16.50
N LEU A 478 -0.89 -28.56 -17.61
CA LEU A 478 -2.14 -28.86 -18.30
C LEU A 478 -3.10 -29.69 -17.44
N GLY A 479 -2.60 -30.65 -16.66
CA GLY A 479 -3.38 -31.40 -15.69
C GLY A 479 -3.97 -30.51 -14.59
N ALA A 480 -3.20 -29.54 -14.09
CA ALA A 480 -3.71 -28.55 -13.14
C ALA A 480 -4.77 -27.62 -13.78
N ALA A 481 -4.58 -27.25 -15.05
CA ALA A 481 -5.54 -26.43 -15.79
C ALA A 481 -6.87 -27.18 -16.03
N ALA A 482 -6.82 -28.47 -16.35
CA ALA A 482 -8.02 -29.29 -16.50
C ALA A 482 -8.84 -29.33 -15.20
N ARG A 483 -8.18 -29.55 -14.05
CA ARG A 483 -8.86 -29.51 -12.73
C ARG A 483 -9.45 -28.12 -12.42
N ALA A 484 -8.72 -27.05 -12.71
CA ALA A 484 -9.22 -25.70 -12.49
C ALA A 484 -10.44 -25.40 -13.39
N THR A 485 -10.46 -25.87 -14.62
CA THR A 485 -11.59 -25.72 -15.55
C THR A 485 -12.81 -26.50 -15.05
N GLU A 486 -12.62 -27.72 -14.58
CA GLU A 486 -13.72 -28.53 -14.01
C GLU A 486 -14.39 -27.82 -12.82
N VAL A 487 -13.60 -27.20 -11.93
CA VAL A 487 -14.13 -26.40 -10.80
C VAL A 487 -14.94 -25.19 -11.28
N VAL A 488 -14.51 -24.52 -12.36
CA VAL A 488 -15.26 -23.39 -12.93
C VAL A 488 -16.60 -23.83 -13.50
N GLU A 489 -16.64 -24.99 -14.15
CA GLU A 489 -17.86 -25.54 -14.79
C GLU A 489 -18.83 -26.16 -13.79
N ARG A 490 -18.32 -26.73 -12.69
CA ARG A 490 -19.13 -27.42 -11.65
C ARG A 490 -18.89 -26.82 -10.27
N PRO A 491 -19.51 -25.67 -9.97
CA PRO A 491 -19.38 -25.06 -8.65
C PRO A 491 -19.99 -25.95 -7.56
N GLY A 492 -19.24 -26.18 -6.49
CA GLY A 492 -19.68 -26.99 -5.35
C GLY A 492 -19.01 -28.37 -5.21
N THR A 493 -18.18 -28.78 -6.14
CA THR A 493 -17.31 -29.94 -5.96
C THR A 493 -16.08 -29.55 -5.14
N LEU A 494 -16.13 -29.78 -3.82
CA LEU A 494 -14.97 -29.66 -2.93
C LEU A 494 -14.00 -30.80 -3.23
N ALA A 495 -13.08 -30.60 -4.18
CA ALA A 495 -11.87 -31.39 -4.21
C ALA A 495 -10.85 -30.77 -3.26
N PRO A 496 -10.34 -31.50 -2.23
CA PRO A 496 -9.27 -30.97 -1.41
C PRO A 496 -8.06 -30.62 -2.30
N PRO A 497 -7.39 -29.48 -2.07
CA PRO A 497 -6.22 -29.13 -2.84
C PRO A 497 -5.15 -30.21 -2.60
N PRO A 498 -4.64 -30.88 -3.62
CA PRO A 498 -3.51 -31.78 -3.46
C PRO A 498 -2.32 -30.96 -2.95
N SER A 499 -1.71 -31.41 -1.85
CA SER A 499 -0.49 -30.76 -1.34
C SER A 499 0.54 -30.69 -2.47
N THR A 500 1.25 -29.56 -2.58
CA THR A 500 2.28 -29.34 -3.63
C THR A 500 3.33 -30.47 -3.64
N PHE A 501 3.63 -31.06 -2.49
CA PHE A 501 4.49 -32.23 -2.33
C PHE A 501 3.87 -33.54 -2.87
N GLY A 502 2.57 -33.73 -2.71
CA GLY A 502 1.86 -34.89 -3.24
C GLY A 502 1.81 -34.93 -4.77
N GLN A 503 1.84 -33.77 -5.42
CA GLN A 503 1.86 -33.67 -6.89
C GLN A 503 3.23 -34.03 -7.49
N VAL A 504 4.32 -33.63 -6.85
CA VAL A 504 5.68 -34.02 -7.26
C VAL A 504 5.87 -35.53 -7.12
N ALA A 505 5.39 -36.11 -6.02
CA ALA A 505 5.45 -37.55 -5.79
C ALA A 505 4.56 -38.35 -6.81
N ALA A 506 3.37 -37.85 -7.12
CA ALA A 506 2.48 -38.48 -8.11
C ALA A 506 3.02 -38.35 -9.54
N ALA A 507 3.63 -37.22 -9.90
CA ALA A 507 4.28 -37.06 -11.22
C ALA A 507 5.53 -37.94 -11.34
N GLN A 508 6.32 -38.09 -10.29
CA GLN A 508 7.47 -39.01 -10.26
C GLN A 508 7.03 -40.47 -10.33
N ALA A 509 5.95 -40.85 -9.65
CA ALA A 509 5.38 -42.21 -9.74
C ALA A 509 4.84 -42.50 -11.13
N ALA A 510 4.14 -41.57 -11.78
CA ALA A 510 3.66 -41.72 -13.16
C ALA A 510 4.81 -41.83 -14.16
N ALA A 511 5.87 -41.03 -14.02
CA ALA A 511 7.07 -41.09 -14.86
C ALA A 511 7.86 -42.38 -14.66
N SER A 512 7.86 -42.97 -13.45
CA SER A 512 8.49 -44.29 -13.21
C SER A 512 7.70 -45.43 -13.83
N THR A 513 6.38 -45.36 -13.86
CA THR A 513 5.50 -46.36 -14.49
C THR A 513 5.63 -46.37 -16.02
N ILE A 514 5.79 -45.21 -16.65
CA ILE A 514 6.04 -45.08 -18.09
C ILE A 514 7.41 -45.67 -18.45
N ARG A 515 8.45 -45.42 -17.65
CA ARG A 515 9.80 -46.00 -17.90
C ARG A 515 9.88 -47.50 -17.68
N SER A 516 9.01 -48.09 -16.85
CA SER A 516 8.94 -49.55 -16.70
C SER A 516 8.23 -50.22 -17.90
N ALA A 517 7.20 -49.56 -18.45
CA ALA A 517 6.47 -50.05 -19.62
C ALA A 517 7.32 -50.03 -20.91
N ASP A 518 8.27 -49.09 -21.05
CA ASP A 518 9.21 -49.00 -22.19
C ASP A 518 10.39 -49.98 -22.09
N ARG A 519 10.57 -50.69 -20.97
CA ARG A 519 11.62 -51.70 -20.81
C ARG A 519 11.15 -53.13 -21.03
N ASP A 520 9.85 -53.36 -21.03
CA ASP A 520 9.24 -54.68 -21.17
C ASP A 520 8.59 -54.89 -22.56
N GLY A 521 8.76 -53.97 -23.51
CA GLY A 521 8.38 -54.07 -24.93
C GLY A 521 9.61 -54.00 -25.83
#